data_7cc5406c4c9a90994d9506031c5d2f18
#
_entry.id   7cc5406c4c9a90994d9506031c5d2f18
#
_cell.length_a   1.000
_cell.length_b   1.000
_cell.length_c   1.000
_cell.angle_alpha   90.00
_cell.angle_beta   90.00
_cell.angle_gamma   90.00
#
_symmetry.space_group_name_H-M   'P 1'
#
loop_
_entity.id
_entity.type
_entity.pdbx_description
1 polymer ?
#
loop_
_entity_poly.entity_id
_entity_poly.type
_entity_poly.pdbx_seq_one_letter_code
_entity_poly.pdbx_strand_id
1 'polypeptide(L)'
;MIQRIQTVYLLIVVGLLITAMCLPMGYFIDAMGEHPFKALGLEVNCAIQSTWGLFGILMVSTIVAVATIFLYKNRMLQIRMTIFNSLLLVGYYIAALAFYFSLKNDENMFRIGWALCLQLVSILINILVIRAIGRDEVMVKAADRLR
;
A
#
# COMPACT_ATOMS: atom_id res chain seq x y z
N MET A 1 -24.80 -0.63 -10.83
CA MET A 1 -23.81 0.32 -11.38
C MET A 1 -22.73 0.72 -10.38
N ILE A 2 -23.04 0.95 -9.13
CA ILE A 2 -22.09 1.40 -8.09
C ILE A 2 -21.01 0.34 -7.80
N GLN A 3 -21.33 -0.95 -7.90
CA GLN A 3 -20.35 -2.03 -7.73
C GLN A 3 -19.18 -1.98 -8.73
N ARG A 4 -19.41 -1.52 -9.94
CA ARG A 4 -18.34 -1.37 -10.95
C ARG A 4 -17.32 -0.32 -10.57
N ILE A 5 -17.76 0.79 -9.97
CA ILE A 5 -16.87 1.87 -9.52
C ILE A 5 -15.96 1.40 -8.38
N GLN A 6 -16.50 0.62 -7.45
CA GLN A 6 -15.74 0.04 -6.34
C GLN A 6 -14.63 -0.91 -6.83
N THR A 7 -14.96 -1.76 -7.80
CA THR A 7 -13.97 -2.66 -8.42
C THR A 7 -12.88 -1.89 -9.15
N VAL A 8 -13.22 -0.80 -9.84
CA VAL A 8 -12.24 0.06 -10.50
C VAL A 8 -11.27 0.69 -9.49
N TYR A 9 -11.77 1.20 -8.37
CA TYR A 9 -10.90 1.75 -7.31
C TYR A 9 -9.94 0.69 -6.74
N LEU A 10 -10.44 -0.52 -6.48
CA LEU A 10 -9.60 -1.62 -6.01
C LEU A 10 -8.56 -2.05 -7.05
N LEU A 11 -8.91 -2.07 -8.34
CA LEU A 11 -7.95 -2.33 -9.43
C LEU A 11 -6.84 -1.28 -9.47
N ILE A 12 -7.20 0.01 -9.29
CA ILE A 12 -6.21 1.09 -9.21
C ILE A 12 -5.27 0.87 -8.02
N VAL A 13 -5.79 0.50 -6.85
CA VAL A 13 -4.98 0.19 -5.67
C VAL A 13 -4.00 -0.95 -5.96
N VAL A 14 -4.46 -2.04 -6.56
CA VAL A 14 -3.59 -3.17 -6.94
C VAL A 14 -2.49 -2.72 -7.91
N GLY A 15 -2.84 -1.95 -8.93
CA GLY A 15 -1.87 -1.40 -9.88
C GLY A 15 -0.82 -0.50 -9.20
N LEU A 16 -1.24 0.36 -8.29
CA LEU A 16 -0.35 1.23 -7.52
C LEU A 16 0.59 0.42 -6.61
N LEU A 17 0.09 -0.62 -5.96
CA LEU A 17 0.90 -1.49 -5.10
C LEU A 17 1.95 -2.26 -5.90
N ILE A 18 1.58 -2.81 -7.05
CA ILE A 18 2.52 -3.51 -7.94
C ILE A 18 3.60 -2.53 -8.44
N THR A 19 3.19 -1.33 -8.85
CA THR A 19 4.13 -0.29 -9.29
C THR A 19 5.07 0.11 -8.15
N ALA A 20 4.55 0.25 -6.94
CA ALA A 20 5.35 0.57 -5.75
C ALA A 20 6.36 -0.52 -5.39
N MET A 21 6.05 -1.79 -5.68
CA MET A 21 7.02 -2.90 -5.50
C MET A 21 8.20 -2.82 -6.48
N CYS A 22 7.97 -2.28 -7.68
CA CYS A 22 8.99 -2.16 -8.71
C CYS A 22 9.87 -0.91 -8.55
N LEU A 23 9.33 0.15 -7.93
CA LEU A 23 10.02 1.43 -7.78
C LEU A 23 10.81 1.50 -6.46
N PRO A 24 11.94 2.22 -6.45
CA PRO A 24 12.68 2.46 -5.22
C PRO A 24 11.88 3.39 -4.28
N MET A 25 11.90 3.08 -2.98
CA MET A 25 11.27 3.91 -1.93
C MET A 25 12.00 5.23 -1.72
N GLY A 26 13.28 5.25 -2.00
CA GLY A 26 14.14 6.41 -1.86
C GLY A 26 15.54 6.11 -2.35
N TYR A 27 16.39 7.08 -2.19
CA TYR A 27 17.79 6.98 -2.54
C TYR A 27 18.64 7.44 -1.35
N PHE A 28 19.61 6.64 -0.96
CA PHE A 28 20.68 7.06 -0.07
C PHE A 28 21.79 7.65 -0.92
N ILE A 29 22.16 8.89 -0.64
CA ILE A 29 23.25 9.59 -1.32
C ILE A 29 24.44 9.56 -0.40
N ASP A 30 25.50 8.86 -0.82
CA ASP A 30 26.77 8.76 -0.12
C ASP A 30 27.87 9.38 -0.99
N ALA A 31 29.08 9.53 -0.43
CA ALA A 31 30.25 10.02 -1.13
C ALA A 31 30.63 9.19 -2.39
N MET A 32 30.16 7.95 -2.47
CA MET A 32 30.36 7.02 -3.61
C MET A 32 29.23 7.06 -4.64
N GLY A 33 28.10 7.72 -4.40
CA GLY A 33 26.99 7.83 -5.35
C GLY A 33 25.59 7.66 -4.76
N GLU A 34 24.61 7.50 -5.65
CA GLU A 34 23.22 7.27 -5.28
C GLU A 34 22.92 5.75 -5.20
N HIS A 35 22.47 5.30 -4.03
CA HIS A 35 22.08 3.91 -3.80
C HIS A 35 20.56 3.79 -3.71
N PRO A 36 19.88 3.08 -4.64
CA PRO A 36 18.44 2.94 -4.62
C PRO A 36 17.97 2.05 -3.46
N PHE A 37 17.11 2.58 -2.59
CA PHE A 37 16.46 1.84 -1.53
C PHE A 37 15.18 1.20 -2.04
N LYS A 38 15.26 -0.07 -2.42
CA LYS A 38 14.13 -0.87 -2.90
C LYS A 38 13.50 -1.68 -1.76
N ALA A 39 12.25 -2.13 -1.97
CA ALA A 39 11.58 -3.01 -1.03
C ALA A 39 12.32 -4.34 -0.80
N LEU A 40 13.06 -4.82 -1.77
CA LEU A 40 13.85 -6.06 -1.72
C LEU A 40 15.19 -5.93 -1.02
N GLY A 41 15.80 -4.74 -0.99
CA GLY A 41 17.09 -4.53 -0.37
C GLY A 41 17.73 -3.20 -0.76
N LEU A 42 18.74 -2.85 0.00
CA LEU A 42 19.62 -1.72 -0.24
C LEU A 42 21.00 -2.25 -0.63
N GLU A 43 21.49 -1.83 -1.78
CA GLU A 43 22.85 -2.15 -2.23
C GLU A 43 23.79 -1.03 -1.76
N VAL A 44 24.54 -1.26 -0.68
CA VAL A 44 25.58 -0.35 -0.19
C VAL A 44 26.89 -1.11 -0.10
N ASN A 45 27.94 -0.63 -0.75
CA ASN A 45 29.32 -1.17 -0.66
C ASN A 45 29.43 -2.68 -0.87
N CYS A 46 28.76 -3.24 -1.90
CA CYS A 46 28.73 -4.67 -2.19
C CYS A 46 28.09 -5.54 -1.08
N ALA A 47 27.49 -4.94 -0.06
CA ALA A 47 26.69 -5.64 0.94
C ALA A 47 25.21 -5.36 0.72
N ILE A 48 24.43 -6.41 0.45
CA ILE A 48 22.97 -6.30 0.32
C ILE A 48 22.38 -6.32 1.73
N GLN A 49 21.93 -5.17 2.21
CA GLN A 49 21.12 -5.13 3.41
C GLN A 49 19.69 -5.52 3.06
N SER A 50 19.27 -6.67 3.57
CA SER A 50 17.98 -7.26 3.25
C SER A 50 16.83 -6.51 3.93
N THR A 51 15.92 -5.94 3.15
CA THR A 51 14.67 -5.34 3.61
C THR A 51 13.46 -6.20 3.26
N TRP A 52 13.63 -7.51 3.37
CA TRP A 52 12.61 -8.51 3.02
C TRP A 52 11.26 -8.29 3.71
N GLY A 53 11.28 -7.75 4.93
CA GLY A 53 10.06 -7.42 5.67
C GLY A 53 9.17 -6.42 4.93
N LEU A 54 9.76 -5.41 4.32
CA LEU A 54 9.02 -4.39 3.54
C LEU A 54 8.40 -5.00 2.27
N PHE A 55 9.16 -5.82 1.56
CA PHE A 55 8.64 -6.54 0.40
C PHE A 55 7.50 -7.50 0.79
N GLY A 56 7.67 -8.22 1.90
CA GLY A 56 6.65 -9.14 2.43
C GLY A 56 5.34 -8.43 2.76
N ILE A 57 5.38 -7.27 3.41
CA ILE A 57 4.19 -6.48 3.74
C ILE A 57 3.47 -6.02 2.46
N LEU A 58 4.21 -5.52 1.47
CA LEU A 58 3.63 -5.11 0.18
C LEU A 58 3.00 -6.28 -0.56
N MET A 59 3.66 -7.43 -0.57
CA MET A 59 3.15 -8.63 -1.23
C MET A 59 1.85 -9.10 -0.59
N VAL A 60 1.79 -9.18 0.75
CA VAL A 60 0.57 -9.52 1.49
C VAL A 60 -0.53 -8.50 1.23
N SER A 61 -0.22 -7.20 1.26
CA SER A 61 -1.16 -6.12 0.95
C SER A 61 -1.74 -6.25 -0.47
N THR A 62 -0.92 -6.59 -1.45
CA THR A 62 -1.35 -6.81 -2.83
C THR A 62 -2.28 -8.02 -2.94
N ILE A 63 -1.96 -9.13 -2.27
CA ILE A 63 -2.79 -10.34 -2.24
C ILE A 63 -4.14 -10.03 -1.59
N VAL A 64 -4.15 -9.31 -0.46
CA VAL A 64 -5.38 -8.88 0.23
C VAL A 64 -6.23 -7.98 -0.66
N ALA A 65 -5.62 -7.03 -1.38
CA ALA A 65 -6.33 -6.16 -2.30
C ALA A 65 -6.97 -6.95 -3.45
N VAL A 66 -6.26 -7.91 -4.04
CA VAL A 66 -6.78 -8.79 -5.09
C VAL A 66 -7.92 -9.66 -4.54
N ALA A 67 -7.74 -10.28 -3.37
CA ALA A 67 -8.78 -11.07 -2.72
C ALA A 67 -10.05 -10.25 -2.46
N THR A 68 -9.90 -8.99 -2.07
CA THR A 68 -11.01 -8.07 -1.83
C THR A 68 -11.85 -7.84 -3.10
N ILE A 69 -11.24 -7.84 -4.27
CA ILE A 69 -11.96 -7.72 -5.56
C ILE A 69 -12.89 -8.91 -5.76
N PHE A 70 -12.44 -10.14 -5.44
CA PHE A 70 -13.25 -11.35 -5.58
C PHE A 70 -14.38 -11.45 -4.55
N LEU A 71 -14.27 -10.74 -3.42
CA LEU A 71 -15.27 -10.71 -2.36
C LEU A 71 -16.47 -9.79 -2.62
N TYR A 72 -16.70 -9.41 -3.88
CA TYR A 72 -17.78 -8.48 -4.27
C TYR A 72 -19.19 -8.91 -3.83
N LYS A 73 -19.43 -10.20 -3.60
CA LYS A 73 -20.71 -10.72 -3.12
C LYS A 73 -20.98 -10.38 -1.65
N ASN A 74 -19.93 -10.30 -0.81
CA ASN A 74 -20.02 -10.06 0.62
C ASN A 74 -19.46 -8.68 0.97
N ARG A 75 -20.29 -7.64 0.84
CA ARG A 75 -19.91 -6.23 1.07
C ARG A 75 -19.29 -5.98 2.43
N MET A 76 -19.80 -6.63 3.48
CA MET A 76 -19.27 -6.48 4.84
C MET A 76 -17.85 -7.04 4.94
N LEU A 77 -17.58 -8.19 4.33
CA LEU A 77 -16.23 -8.75 4.25
C LEU A 77 -15.30 -7.87 3.43
N GLN A 78 -15.78 -7.30 2.34
CA GLN A 78 -15.01 -6.39 1.50
C GLN A 78 -14.56 -5.15 2.28
N ILE A 79 -15.44 -4.53 3.08
CA ILE A 79 -15.08 -3.41 3.95
C ILE A 79 -13.98 -3.81 4.95
N ARG A 80 -14.16 -4.95 5.63
CA ARG A 80 -13.19 -5.43 6.62
C ARG A 80 -11.82 -5.69 6.00
N MET A 81 -11.79 -6.31 4.83
CA MET A 81 -10.54 -6.59 4.11
C MET A 81 -9.86 -5.30 3.62
N THR A 82 -10.63 -4.30 3.19
CA THR A 82 -10.09 -3.00 2.78
C THR A 82 -9.51 -2.24 3.98
N ILE A 83 -10.17 -2.29 5.15
CA ILE A 83 -9.64 -1.72 6.39
C ILE A 83 -8.34 -2.43 6.78
N PHE A 84 -8.32 -3.76 6.72
CA PHE A 84 -7.13 -4.54 7.02
C PHE A 84 -5.97 -4.20 6.08
N ASN A 85 -6.25 -4.05 4.78
CA ASN A 85 -5.26 -3.62 3.80
C ASN A 85 -4.71 -2.22 4.08
N SER A 86 -5.57 -1.27 4.47
CA SER A 86 -5.14 0.08 4.89
C SER A 86 -4.24 0.03 6.12
N LEU A 87 -4.55 -0.83 7.09
CA LEU A 87 -3.73 -1.04 8.29
C LEU A 87 -2.36 -1.63 7.93
N LEU A 88 -2.30 -2.59 7.01
CA LEU A 88 -1.04 -3.15 6.50
C LEU A 88 -0.17 -2.06 5.84
N LEU A 89 -0.76 -1.16 5.06
CA LEU A 89 -0.02 -0.05 4.44
C LEU A 89 0.50 0.96 5.46
N VAL A 90 -0.25 1.25 6.52
CA VAL A 90 0.23 2.06 7.64
C VAL A 90 1.39 1.35 8.34
N GLY A 91 1.27 0.06 8.60
CA GLY A 91 2.35 -0.78 9.16
C GLY A 91 3.61 -0.77 8.27
N TYR A 92 3.43 -0.77 6.96
CA TYR A 92 4.52 -0.61 6.00
C TYR A 92 5.28 0.72 6.18
N TYR A 93 4.56 1.84 6.38
CA TYR A 93 5.23 3.14 6.65
C TYR A 93 6.02 3.11 7.95
N ILE A 94 5.47 2.51 9.01
CA ILE A 94 6.17 2.37 10.29
C ILE A 94 7.44 1.52 10.11
N ALA A 95 7.35 0.41 9.39
CA ALA A 95 8.49 -0.43 9.08
C ALA A 95 9.53 0.31 8.22
N ALA A 96 9.09 1.04 7.19
CA ALA A 96 9.97 1.84 6.35
C ALA A 96 10.72 2.92 7.14
N LEU A 97 10.04 3.59 8.09
CA LEU A 97 10.67 4.55 9.00
C LEU A 97 11.68 3.87 9.92
N ALA A 98 11.35 2.69 10.47
CA ALA A 98 12.25 1.94 11.32
C ALA A 98 13.54 1.54 10.57
N PHE A 99 13.42 1.06 9.33
CA PHE A 99 14.57 0.77 8.48
C PHE A 99 15.35 2.03 8.13
N TYR A 100 14.66 3.13 7.83
CA TYR A 100 15.33 4.42 7.58
C TYR A 100 16.20 4.84 8.76
N PHE A 101 15.67 4.82 9.99
CA PHE A 101 16.43 5.18 11.19
C PHE A 101 17.57 4.21 11.48
N SER A 102 17.41 2.93 11.17
CA SER A 102 18.45 1.90 11.34
C SER A 102 19.59 2.04 10.34
N LEU A 103 19.31 2.53 9.13
CA LEU A 103 20.27 2.65 8.03
C LEU A 103 20.88 4.06 7.92
N LYS A 104 20.28 5.04 8.60
CA LYS A 104 20.78 6.41 8.59
C LYS A 104 22.09 6.52 9.37
N ASN A 105 23.17 6.78 8.64
CA ASN A 105 24.43 7.24 9.20
C ASN A 105 24.52 8.77 9.04
N ASP A 106 25.28 9.44 9.90
CA ASP A 106 25.40 10.91 9.92
C ASP A 106 25.93 11.53 8.60
N GLU A 107 26.52 10.70 7.74
CA GLU A 107 27.11 11.11 6.47
C GLU A 107 26.19 10.92 5.26
N ASN A 108 25.03 10.24 5.41
CA ASN A 108 24.16 9.88 4.29
C ASN A 108 22.95 10.79 4.20
N MET A 109 22.73 11.40 3.03
CA MET A 109 21.50 12.11 2.72
C MET A 109 20.47 11.18 2.13
N PHE A 110 19.25 11.19 2.66
CA PHE A 110 18.12 10.40 2.13
C PHE A 110 17.21 11.27 1.26
N ARG A 111 16.98 10.82 0.03
CA ARG A 111 16.02 11.41 -0.89
C ARG A 111 14.79 10.52 -1.01
N ILE A 112 13.62 11.09 -0.74
CA ILE A 112 12.34 10.37 -0.82
C ILE A 112 12.05 9.96 -2.27
N GLY A 113 11.70 8.69 -2.47
CA GLY A 113 11.33 8.14 -3.77
C GLY A 113 9.82 8.19 -4.04
N TRP A 114 9.45 8.02 -5.29
CA TRP A 114 8.06 8.05 -5.76
C TRP A 114 7.21 6.90 -5.19
N ALA A 115 7.81 5.76 -4.84
CA ALA A 115 7.08 4.61 -4.32
C ALA A 115 6.33 4.93 -3.02
N LEU A 116 6.89 5.74 -2.13
CA LEU A 116 6.20 6.17 -0.90
C LEU A 116 4.97 7.02 -1.20
N CYS A 117 5.05 7.91 -2.19
CA CYS A 117 3.89 8.72 -2.62
C CYS A 117 2.77 7.85 -3.19
N LEU A 118 3.09 6.82 -3.98
CA LEU A 118 2.10 5.91 -4.55
C LEU A 118 1.31 5.15 -3.48
N GLN A 119 1.96 4.78 -2.40
CA GLN A 119 1.30 4.09 -1.29
C GLN A 119 0.40 5.01 -0.47
N LEU A 120 0.76 6.28 -0.29
CA LEU A 120 -0.16 7.27 0.29
C LEU A 120 -1.43 7.39 -0.54
N VAL A 121 -1.30 7.49 -1.85
CA VAL A 121 -2.45 7.51 -2.77
C VAL A 121 -3.28 6.24 -2.63
N SER A 122 -2.65 5.07 -2.50
CA SER A 122 -3.35 3.80 -2.28
C SER A 122 -4.17 3.79 -0.98
N ILE A 123 -3.65 4.36 0.12
CA ILE A 123 -4.39 4.51 1.38
C ILE A 123 -5.60 5.42 1.19
N LEU A 124 -5.44 6.56 0.53
CA LEU A 124 -6.53 7.49 0.25
C LEU A 124 -7.64 6.82 -0.58
N ILE A 125 -7.26 6.08 -1.61
CA ILE A 125 -8.23 5.33 -2.44
C ILE A 125 -8.92 4.25 -1.63
N ASN A 126 -8.23 3.53 -0.77
CA ASN A 126 -8.84 2.55 0.14
C ASN A 126 -9.90 3.19 1.05
N ILE A 127 -9.65 4.39 1.57
CA ILE A 127 -10.64 5.14 2.36
C ILE A 127 -11.86 5.50 1.50
N LEU A 128 -11.65 5.90 0.25
CA LEU A 128 -12.75 6.17 -0.68
C LEU A 128 -13.56 4.90 -0.98
N VAL A 129 -12.91 3.75 -1.15
CA VAL A 129 -13.58 2.45 -1.31
C VAL A 129 -14.46 2.13 -0.11
N ILE A 130 -13.95 2.26 1.10
CA ILE A 130 -14.71 2.02 2.34
C ILE A 130 -15.95 2.93 2.41
N ARG A 131 -15.79 4.21 2.09
CA ARG A 131 -16.92 5.15 2.05
C ARG A 131 -17.94 4.81 0.98
N ALA A 132 -17.48 4.44 -0.21
CA ALA A 132 -18.35 4.07 -1.34
C ALA A 132 -19.17 2.82 -1.02
N ILE A 133 -18.55 1.77 -0.47
CA ILE A 133 -19.23 0.53 -0.06
C ILE A 133 -20.21 0.81 1.09
N GLY A 134 -19.80 1.59 2.08
CA GLY A 134 -20.65 1.95 3.22
C GLY A 134 -21.91 2.72 2.82
N ARG A 135 -21.82 3.67 1.90
CA ARG A 135 -22.99 4.39 1.35
C ARG A 135 -23.94 3.45 0.63
N ASP A 136 -23.41 2.53 -0.15
CA ASP A 136 -24.19 1.56 -0.90
C ASP A 136 -24.96 0.60 0.04
N GLU A 137 -24.33 0.16 1.12
CA GLU A 137 -24.96 -0.67 2.15
C GLU A 137 -26.10 0.06 2.87
N VAL A 138 -25.91 1.33 3.22
CA VAL A 138 -26.94 2.15 3.86
C VAL A 138 -28.14 2.34 2.93
N MET A 139 -27.91 2.57 1.63
CA MET A 139 -28.99 2.71 0.64
C MET A 139 -29.80 1.43 0.48
N VAL A 140 -29.13 0.27 0.44
CA VAL A 140 -29.79 -1.04 0.32
C VAL A 140 -30.64 -1.33 1.57
N LYS A 141 -30.11 -1.08 2.77
CA LYS A 141 -30.86 -1.26 4.04
C LYS A 141 -32.04 -0.30 4.15
N ALA A 142 -31.92 0.93 3.65
CA ALA A 142 -33.03 1.88 3.62
C ALA A 142 -34.15 1.42 2.66
N ALA A 143 -33.78 0.88 1.48
CA ALA A 143 -34.74 0.32 0.54
C ALA A 143 -35.49 -0.90 1.11
N ASP A 144 -34.80 -1.77 1.85
CA ASP A 144 -35.41 -2.95 2.49
C ASP A 144 -36.38 -2.58 3.63
N ARG A 145 -36.16 -1.45 4.32
CA ARG A 145 -37.09 -0.93 5.36
C ARG A 145 -38.36 -0.31 4.81
N LEU A 146 -38.34 0.09 3.55
CA LEU A 146 -39.50 0.68 2.87
C LEU A 146 -40.41 -0.38 2.20
N ARG A 147 -40.01 -1.63 2.25
CA ARG A 147 -40.78 -2.80 1.79
C ARG A 147 -41.49 -3.47 2.95
#